data_45f4496878bdc91106779ad8caea4ad5
#
_entry.id   45f4496878bdc91106779ad8caea4ad5
#
_cell.length_a   1.000
_cell.length_b   1.000
_cell.length_c   1.000
_cell.angle_alpha   90.00
_cell.angle_beta   90.00
_cell.angle_gamma   90.00
#
_symmetry.space_group_name_H-M   'P 1'
#
loop_
_entity.id
_entity.type
_entity.pdbx_description
1 polymer ?
#
loop_
_entity_poly.entity_id
_entity_poly.type
_entity_poly.pdbx_seq_one_letter_code
_entity_poly.pdbx_strand_id
1 'polypeptide(L)'
;MQYMFDDVVDTVKVRNINIDTSRYKSKLARTINDIFSYSPKKVLTEKRVDDRYDGYVVDSVIIVRMPPFDDNAKSRFMRWTYRAANNLHVLTRESRIRKMLMIGPGDRFNISEVTRNEVLIRGQSFIDDVSIVAEPSGIKGHVVVTVYVSDNFSLGGEFEYNGHDDSELSIYENNFLGTGNTLKVTDYFNFHERRFAKYGDISHKFHNFLGTFVEITSTLGYGDRGDYFKVHNKILRPYLKPTDWAGGVNQDFSRSMDDIVSMDSTIRVTRNIVSAWAGASFKVAPKETSVYFNMRYEYRYFIDGPFVNRWVNRYYHNNTSLLFTLGVYREHFYRGNLIYGFGRTEDIPYGFKAELLGGYSWGRYDDIPYVGARVAAGHLTHLGYIYANAQCGSYLMGEYSRYNQMITRLDMLYFTNLLPLKRGYNLRQFLRAGVTIGANMMIGDGQNMTFDGDYKLRDISMGDIVGTTRMFISPETVLFSPWHILGFRFS
;
A
#
# COMPACT_ATOMS: atom_id res chain seq x y z
N MET A 1 29.67 -7.20 -8.91
CA MET A 1 28.38 -7.75 -8.47
C MET A 1 27.18 -6.97 -9.06
N GLN A 2 27.38 -5.73 -9.46
CA GLN A 2 26.35 -4.87 -10.09
C GLN A 2 25.96 -5.36 -11.51
N TYR A 3 26.89 -6.01 -12.22
CA TYR A 3 26.66 -6.55 -13.58
C TYR A 3 25.85 -7.87 -13.63
N MET A 4 25.55 -8.48 -12.50
CA MET A 4 24.84 -9.77 -12.46
C MET A 4 23.32 -9.63 -12.31
N PHE A 5 22.81 -8.42 -12.00
CA PHE A 5 21.39 -8.15 -11.81
C PHE A 5 20.73 -7.40 -12.98
N ASP A 6 21.54 -6.89 -13.92
CA ASP A 6 21.03 -6.14 -15.06
C ASP A 6 20.31 -6.99 -16.12
N ASP A 7 20.49 -8.33 -16.09
CA ASP A 7 19.90 -9.26 -17.06
C ASP A 7 18.58 -9.92 -16.61
N VAL A 8 18.09 -9.63 -15.41
CA VAL A 8 16.83 -10.20 -14.89
C VAL A 8 15.69 -9.20 -14.90
N VAL A 9 15.69 -8.27 -15.84
CA VAL A 9 14.46 -7.58 -16.19
C VAL A 9 13.70 -8.48 -17.13
N ASP A 10 12.69 -9.19 -16.61
CA ASP A 10 11.70 -9.90 -17.41
C ASP A 10 10.95 -8.89 -18.30
N THR A 11 11.64 -8.48 -19.37
CA THR A 11 10.98 -7.85 -20.51
C THR A 11 10.16 -8.92 -21.19
N VAL A 12 8.99 -9.22 -20.64
CA VAL A 12 7.99 -9.98 -21.38
C VAL A 12 7.68 -9.14 -22.61
N LYS A 13 8.29 -9.51 -23.75
CA LYS A 13 7.81 -9.09 -25.04
C LYS A 13 6.40 -9.62 -25.15
N VAL A 14 5.41 -8.81 -24.83
CA VAL A 14 4.02 -9.11 -25.13
C VAL A 14 3.97 -9.26 -26.65
N ARG A 15 4.03 -10.52 -27.13
CA ARG A 15 3.79 -10.80 -28.52
C ARG A 15 2.39 -10.31 -28.83
N ASN A 16 2.30 -9.28 -29.67
CA ASN A 16 1.03 -8.90 -30.25
C ASN A 16 0.45 -10.15 -30.92
N ILE A 17 -0.58 -10.72 -30.32
CA ILE A 17 -1.34 -11.78 -30.96
C ILE A 17 -2.14 -11.08 -32.04
N ASN A 18 -1.60 -11.07 -33.25
CA ASN A 18 -2.38 -10.75 -34.45
C ASN A 18 -3.33 -11.92 -34.65
N ILE A 19 -4.51 -11.83 -34.07
CA ILE A 19 -5.59 -12.76 -34.41
C ILE A 19 -5.99 -12.40 -35.83
N ASP A 20 -5.78 -13.36 -36.72
CA ASP A 20 -6.17 -13.23 -38.14
C ASP A 20 -7.70 -13.08 -38.23
N THR A 21 -8.12 -11.83 -38.38
CA THR A 21 -9.55 -11.46 -38.44
C THR A 21 -10.22 -11.86 -39.72
N SER A 22 -9.47 -12.34 -40.73
CA SER A 22 -9.99 -12.85 -42.02
C SER A 22 -10.88 -14.09 -41.87
N ARG A 23 -10.75 -14.80 -40.75
CA ARG A 23 -11.57 -16.00 -40.45
C ARG A 23 -12.98 -15.69 -39.94
N TYR A 24 -13.29 -14.46 -39.56
CA TYR A 24 -14.59 -14.10 -39.00
C TYR A 24 -15.54 -13.60 -40.11
N LYS A 25 -16.46 -14.44 -40.55
CA LYS A 25 -17.42 -14.10 -41.62
C LYS A 25 -18.56 -13.18 -41.22
N SER A 26 -18.84 -12.99 -39.91
CA SER A 26 -19.92 -12.15 -39.42
C SER A 26 -19.46 -10.84 -38.80
N LYS A 27 -20.24 -9.77 -38.98
CA LYS A 27 -19.98 -8.45 -38.36
C LYS A 27 -19.95 -8.56 -36.82
N LEU A 28 -20.81 -9.43 -36.26
CA LEU A 28 -20.90 -9.70 -34.82
C LEU A 28 -19.61 -10.38 -34.33
N ALA A 29 -19.10 -11.39 -35.02
CA ALA A 29 -17.88 -12.07 -34.64
C ALA A 29 -16.64 -11.15 -34.71
N ARG A 30 -16.60 -10.22 -35.65
CA ARG A 30 -15.54 -9.18 -35.70
C ARG A 30 -15.66 -8.21 -34.52
N THR A 31 -16.87 -7.73 -34.21
CA THR A 31 -17.08 -6.84 -33.05
C THR A 31 -16.73 -7.54 -31.75
N ILE A 32 -17.12 -8.82 -31.58
CA ILE A 32 -16.73 -9.62 -30.39
C ILE A 32 -15.21 -9.75 -30.32
N ASN A 33 -14.56 -10.11 -31.44
CA ASN A 33 -13.10 -10.21 -31.48
C ASN A 33 -12.41 -8.88 -31.19
N ASP A 34 -12.95 -7.77 -31.67
CA ASP A 34 -12.42 -6.42 -31.40
C ASP A 34 -12.60 -6.00 -29.93
N ILE A 35 -13.69 -6.44 -29.28
CA ILE A 35 -13.92 -6.24 -27.83
C ILE A 35 -12.89 -7.04 -27.00
N PHE A 36 -12.51 -8.24 -27.49
CA PHE A 36 -11.54 -9.12 -26.83
C PHE A 36 -10.10 -8.93 -27.28
N SER A 37 -9.83 -8.10 -28.32
CA SER A 37 -8.48 -7.87 -28.79
C SER A 37 -7.81 -6.71 -28.06
N TYR A 38 -6.61 -7.00 -27.57
CA TYR A 38 -5.77 -6.06 -26.81
C TYR A 38 -5.06 -5.06 -27.72
N SER A 39 -5.16 -3.78 -27.36
CA SER A 39 -4.22 -2.76 -27.82
C SER A 39 -3.30 -2.44 -26.64
N PRO A 40 -2.03 -2.86 -26.63
CA PRO A 40 -1.15 -2.58 -25.52
C PRO A 40 -0.97 -1.08 -25.38
N LYS A 41 -1.19 -0.55 -24.19
CA LYS A 41 -0.75 0.78 -23.81
C LYS A 41 0.77 0.84 -24.00
N LYS A 42 1.28 1.90 -24.61
CA LYS A 42 2.71 2.07 -24.80
C LYS A 42 3.36 2.13 -23.41
N VAL A 43 4.04 1.07 -23.04
CA VAL A 43 4.73 1.00 -21.74
C VAL A 43 5.90 1.99 -21.83
N LEU A 44 5.89 3.02 -20.98
CA LEU A 44 6.94 4.02 -20.88
C LEU A 44 8.28 3.45 -20.40
N THR A 45 8.27 2.22 -19.93
CA THR A 45 9.33 1.53 -19.19
C THR A 45 10.59 1.22 -20.01
N GLU A 46 10.59 1.40 -21.34
CA GLU A 46 11.75 1.01 -22.17
C GLU A 46 12.90 2.04 -22.19
N LYS A 47 12.68 3.27 -21.72
CA LYS A 47 13.79 4.22 -21.61
C LYS A 47 14.41 4.10 -20.21
N ARG A 48 15.50 3.35 -20.11
CA ARG A 48 16.35 3.36 -18.91
C ARG A 48 16.87 4.79 -18.67
N VAL A 49 16.88 5.20 -17.41
CA VAL A 49 17.57 6.42 -17.02
C VAL A 49 19.06 6.24 -17.38
N ASP A 50 19.56 7.11 -18.25
CA ASP A 50 20.92 6.98 -18.77
C ASP A 50 21.91 7.50 -17.73
N ASP A 51 22.75 6.61 -17.18
CA ASP A 51 23.75 6.93 -16.17
C ASP A 51 24.86 7.87 -16.66
N ARG A 52 25.01 8.03 -17.99
CA ARG A 52 25.98 8.94 -18.61
C ARG A 52 25.78 10.39 -18.20
N TYR A 53 24.59 10.77 -17.73
CA TYR A 53 24.26 12.14 -17.35
C TYR A 53 24.33 12.41 -15.85
N ASP A 54 24.78 11.43 -15.04
CA ASP A 54 24.91 11.62 -13.60
C ASP A 54 25.87 12.79 -13.29
N GLY A 55 25.46 13.71 -12.44
CA GLY A 55 26.20 14.92 -12.09
C GLY A 55 26.01 16.11 -13.03
N TYR A 56 25.34 15.97 -14.18
CA TYR A 56 25.04 17.10 -15.11
C TYR A 56 24.02 18.07 -14.49
N VAL A 57 24.09 19.32 -14.86
CA VAL A 57 23.16 20.37 -14.40
C VAL A 57 21.85 20.31 -15.18
N VAL A 58 20.73 20.36 -14.50
CA VAL A 58 19.40 20.40 -15.11
C VAL A 58 19.07 21.80 -15.54
N ASP A 59 18.89 22.03 -16.84
CA ASP A 59 18.51 23.34 -17.39
C ASP A 59 17.00 23.56 -17.24
N SER A 60 16.21 22.57 -17.57
CA SER A 60 14.75 22.66 -17.52
C SER A 60 14.11 21.32 -17.29
N VAL A 61 12.86 21.36 -16.80
CA VAL A 61 12.03 20.18 -16.57
C VAL A 61 10.74 20.33 -17.39
N ILE A 62 10.52 19.38 -18.30
CA ILE A 62 9.35 19.29 -19.17
C ILE A 62 8.45 18.17 -18.64
N ILE A 63 7.16 18.43 -18.50
CA ILE A 63 6.19 17.43 -18.03
C ILE A 63 5.24 17.08 -19.16
N VAL A 64 5.21 15.80 -19.53
CA VAL A 64 4.31 15.23 -20.54
C VAL A 64 3.28 14.36 -19.84
N ARG A 65 2.01 14.76 -19.91
CA ARG A 65 0.89 14.07 -19.27
C ARG A 65 0.12 13.24 -20.29
N MET A 66 -0.21 12.03 -19.92
CA MET A 66 -0.96 11.10 -20.77
C MET A 66 -2.24 10.64 -20.06
N PRO A 67 -3.37 10.55 -20.78
CA PRO A 67 -4.62 10.07 -20.23
C PRO A 67 -4.56 8.56 -19.90
N PRO A 68 -5.50 8.06 -19.06
CA PRO A 68 -5.56 6.66 -18.67
C PRO A 68 -5.69 5.69 -19.85
N PHE A 69 -6.41 6.07 -20.89
CA PHE A 69 -6.67 5.21 -22.04
C PHE A 69 -6.15 5.83 -23.35
N ASP A 70 -5.55 4.98 -24.20
CA ASP A 70 -5.08 5.40 -25.52
C ASP A 70 -6.25 5.43 -26.52
N ASP A 71 -6.43 6.57 -27.21
CA ASP A 71 -7.47 6.77 -28.23
C ASP A 71 -7.25 5.97 -29.53
N ASN A 72 -6.09 5.29 -29.66
CA ASN A 72 -5.72 4.54 -30.86
C ASN A 72 -6.30 3.12 -30.94
N ALA A 73 -7.34 2.83 -30.17
CA ALA A 73 -8.01 1.52 -30.22
C ALA A 73 -8.53 1.22 -31.63
N LYS A 74 -8.32 -0.02 -32.12
CA LYS A 74 -8.70 -0.46 -33.47
C LYS A 74 -10.21 -0.44 -33.69
N SER A 75 -11.01 -0.80 -32.68
CA SER A 75 -12.47 -0.82 -32.74
C SER A 75 -13.07 0.57 -32.52
N ARG A 76 -14.08 0.93 -33.32
CA ARG A 76 -14.85 2.19 -33.17
C ARG A 76 -15.56 2.24 -31.80
N PHE A 77 -16.07 1.10 -31.33
CA PHE A 77 -16.72 0.98 -30.03
C PHE A 77 -15.72 1.21 -28.90
N MET A 78 -14.54 0.56 -28.95
CA MET A 78 -13.49 0.76 -27.93
C MET A 78 -12.97 2.20 -27.89
N ARG A 79 -12.81 2.84 -29.05
CA ARG A 79 -12.44 4.27 -29.09
C ARG A 79 -13.50 5.14 -28.43
N TRP A 80 -14.77 4.83 -28.65
CA TRP A 80 -15.85 5.58 -28.00
C TRP A 80 -15.83 5.38 -26.49
N THR A 81 -15.68 4.15 -25.98
CA THR A 81 -15.60 3.87 -24.54
C THR A 81 -14.39 4.52 -23.89
N TYR A 82 -13.23 4.48 -24.53
CA TYR A 82 -12.01 5.13 -24.03
C TYR A 82 -12.14 6.64 -23.99
N ARG A 83 -12.73 7.26 -25.01
CA ARG A 83 -13.02 8.69 -25.01
C ARG A 83 -14.02 9.07 -23.92
N ALA A 84 -15.07 8.30 -23.76
CA ALA A 84 -16.04 8.53 -22.69
C ALA A 84 -15.39 8.45 -21.31
N ALA A 85 -14.55 7.43 -21.06
CA ALA A 85 -13.81 7.28 -19.82
C ALA A 85 -12.78 8.41 -19.61
N ASN A 86 -12.03 8.79 -20.64
CA ASN A 86 -11.09 9.92 -20.58
C ASN A 86 -11.80 11.25 -20.31
N ASN A 87 -13.04 11.44 -20.83
CA ASN A 87 -13.83 12.65 -20.58
C ASN A 87 -14.38 12.71 -19.14
N LEU A 88 -14.57 11.55 -18.49
CA LEU A 88 -14.95 11.49 -17.08
C LEU A 88 -13.74 11.68 -16.15
N HIS A 89 -12.54 11.47 -16.67
CA HIS A 89 -11.29 11.62 -15.90
C HIS A 89 -10.73 13.03 -16.06
N VAL A 90 -10.38 13.65 -14.94
CA VAL A 90 -9.67 14.93 -14.94
C VAL A 90 -8.17 14.65 -14.85
N LEU A 91 -7.41 14.98 -15.90
CA LEU A 91 -5.96 14.81 -15.91
C LEU A 91 -5.30 15.50 -14.71
N THR A 92 -4.35 14.81 -14.12
CA THR A 92 -3.52 15.36 -13.03
C THR A 92 -2.88 16.68 -13.48
N ARG A 93 -3.07 17.73 -12.70
CA ARG A 93 -2.55 19.06 -13.01
C ARG A 93 -1.01 19.03 -13.05
N GLU A 94 -0.42 19.71 -14.03
CA GLU A 94 1.04 19.81 -14.15
C GLU A 94 1.69 20.35 -12.86
N SER A 95 1.09 21.37 -12.26
CA SER A 95 1.57 21.94 -10.99
C SER A 95 1.60 20.90 -9.86
N ARG A 96 0.72 19.90 -9.92
CA ARG A 96 0.72 18.81 -8.97
C ARG A 96 1.89 17.87 -9.16
N ILE A 97 2.15 17.46 -10.42
CA ILE A 97 3.30 16.61 -10.78
C ILE A 97 4.60 17.32 -10.42
N ARG A 98 4.72 18.60 -10.77
CA ARG A 98 5.90 19.42 -10.47
C ARG A 98 6.23 19.49 -8.98
N LYS A 99 5.22 19.54 -8.11
CA LYS A 99 5.38 19.49 -6.64
C LYS A 99 5.79 18.12 -6.09
N MET A 100 5.68 17.05 -6.87
CA MET A 100 6.15 15.70 -6.49
C MET A 100 7.56 15.41 -7.00
N LEU A 101 8.13 16.28 -7.83
CA LEU A 101 9.49 16.13 -8.30
C LEU A 101 10.49 16.56 -7.23
N MET A 102 11.53 15.74 -7.05
CA MET A 102 12.68 16.02 -6.19
C MET A 102 13.83 16.69 -6.94
N ILE A 103 13.65 16.94 -8.23
CA ILE A 103 14.62 17.54 -9.12
C ILE A 103 14.00 18.75 -9.83
N GLY A 104 14.77 19.82 -9.93
CA GLY A 104 14.37 21.07 -10.57
C GLY A 104 15.49 21.72 -11.38
N PRO A 105 15.21 22.82 -12.10
CA PRO A 105 16.24 23.58 -12.78
C PRO A 105 17.32 24.06 -11.83
N GLY A 106 18.59 23.91 -12.23
CA GLY A 106 19.76 24.24 -11.41
C GLY A 106 20.29 23.11 -10.52
N ASP A 107 19.52 22.05 -10.31
CA ASP A 107 19.98 20.88 -9.55
C ASP A 107 20.94 20.03 -10.37
N ARG A 108 21.74 19.20 -9.69
CA ARG A 108 22.54 18.17 -10.35
C ARG A 108 21.71 16.92 -10.55
N PHE A 109 21.68 16.43 -11.78
CA PHE A 109 21.02 15.17 -12.10
C PHE A 109 21.68 14.02 -11.33
N ASN A 110 20.89 13.30 -10.53
CA ASN A 110 21.34 12.15 -9.76
C ASN A 110 20.40 10.96 -10.03
N ILE A 111 20.97 9.92 -10.60
CA ILE A 111 20.20 8.75 -11.05
C ILE A 111 19.49 8.03 -9.90
N SER A 112 20.12 7.95 -8.74
CA SER A 112 19.56 7.32 -7.54
C SER A 112 18.35 8.11 -7.02
N GLU A 113 18.44 9.44 -6.97
CA GLU A 113 17.34 10.31 -6.57
C GLU A 113 16.19 10.31 -7.58
N VAL A 114 16.50 10.30 -8.87
CA VAL A 114 15.51 10.20 -9.95
C VAL A 114 14.76 8.88 -9.89
N THR A 115 15.46 7.75 -9.75
CA THR A 115 14.83 6.44 -9.63
C THR A 115 13.91 6.37 -8.40
N ARG A 116 14.34 6.91 -7.26
CA ARG A 116 13.51 7.01 -6.05
C ARG A 116 12.30 7.91 -6.25
N ASN A 117 12.47 9.02 -6.98
CA ASN A 117 11.36 9.91 -7.29
C ASN A 117 10.32 9.26 -8.21
N GLU A 118 10.74 8.45 -9.18
CA GLU A 118 9.83 7.64 -10.00
C GLU A 118 9.01 6.66 -9.12
N VAL A 119 9.65 5.95 -8.19
CA VAL A 119 8.96 5.06 -7.24
C VAL A 119 7.93 5.81 -6.42
N LEU A 120 8.28 6.98 -5.89
CA LEU A 120 7.37 7.82 -5.09
C LEU A 120 6.16 8.31 -5.90
N ILE A 121 6.38 8.74 -7.15
CA ILE A 121 5.30 9.22 -8.01
C ILE A 121 4.42 8.06 -8.47
N ARG A 122 5.02 6.93 -8.88
CA ARG A 122 4.28 5.73 -9.30
C ARG A 122 3.50 5.10 -8.15
N GLY A 123 3.96 5.26 -6.91
CA GLY A 123 3.25 4.84 -5.71
C GLY A 123 1.95 5.59 -5.43
N GLN A 124 1.64 6.68 -6.18
CA GLN A 124 0.39 7.41 -6.02
C GLN A 124 -0.76 6.65 -6.70
N SER A 125 -1.92 6.57 -6.05
CA SER A 125 -3.10 5.84 -6.56
C SER A 125 -3.63 6.37 -7.89
N PHE A 126 -3.43 7.64 -8.17
CA PHE A 126 -3.88 8.32 -9.39
C PHE A 126 -2.87 8.29 -10.56
N ILE A 127 -1.67 7.74 -10.35
CA ILE A 127 -0.64 7.55 -11.38
C ILE A 127 -0.55 6.08 -11.76
N ASP A 128 -0.57 5.80 -13.05
CA ASP A 128 -0.38 4.45 -13.59
C ASP A 128 1.12 4.15 -13.82
N ASP A 129 1.82 5.08 -14.48
CA ASP A 129 3.26 4.94 -14.68
C ASP A 129 3.93 6.31 -14.79
N VAL A 130 5.23 6.33 -14.52
CA VAL A 130 6.09 7.50 -14.67
C VAL A 130 7.47 7.10 -15.17
N SER A 131 8.04 7.91 -16.06
CA SER A 131 9.41 7.77 -16.53
C SER A 131 10.08 9.14 -16.59
N ILE A 132 11.24 9.28 -15.97
CA ILE A 132 12.04 10.50 -15.94
C ILE A 132 13.28 10.27 -16.82
N VAL A 133 13.41 11.02 -17.90
CA VAL A 133 14.47 10.86 -18.89
C VAL A 133 15.28 12.13 -18.97
N ALA A 134 16.61 12.00 -18.98
CA ALA A 134 17.52 13.10 -19.24
C ALA A 134 18.03 13.07 -20.70
N GLU A 135 18.04 14.22 -21.36
CA GLU A 135 18.56 14.39 -22.71
C GLU A 135 19.52 15.61 -22.73
N PRO A 136 20.57 15.63 -23.58
CA PRO A 136 21.47 16.78 -23.64
C PRO A 136 20.73 18.06 -24.00
N SER A 137 21.00 19.14 -23.30
CA SER A 137 20.40 20.47 -23.59
C SER A 137 21.06 21.25 -24.72
N GLY A 138 22.17 20.72 -25.29
CA GLY A 138 23.01 21.43 -26.22
C GLY A 138 24.15 22.22 -25.55
N ILE A 139 24.12 22.39 -24.24
CA ILE A 139 25.21 22.97 -23.43
C ILE A 139 26.01 21.82 -22.80
N LYS A 140 27.32 21.86 -22.91
CA LYS A 140 28.20 20.82 -22.38
C LYS A 140 28.03 20.68 -20.85
N GLY A 141 27.73 19.49 -20.36
CA GLY A 141 27.51 19.21 -18.94
C GLY A 141 26.10 19.56 -18.42
N HIS A 142 25.16 19.83 -19.34
CA HIS A 142 23.78 20.19 -19.03
C HIS A 142 22.77 19.25 -19.69
N VAL A 143 21.63 19.07 -19.04
CA VAL A 143 20.54 18.21 -19.51
C VAL A 143 19.18 18.90 -19.39
N VAL A 144 18.27 18.51 -20.26
CA VAL A 144 16.82 18.73 -20.12
C VAL A 144 16.23 17.48 -19.60
N VAL A 145 15.45 17.58 -18.53
CA VAL A 145 14.74 16.43 -17.91
C VAL A 145 13.30 16.42 -18.41
N THR A 146 12.89 15.33 -19.04
CA THR A 146 11.51 15.13 -19.48
C THR A 146 10.85 14.09 -18.60
N VAL A 147 9.74 14.46 -17.96
CA VAL A 147 8.95 13.63 -17.06
C VAL A 147 7.67 13.19 -17.79
N TYR A 148 7.61 11.93 -18.17
CA TYR A 148 6.42 11.32 -18.77
C TYR A 148 5.57 10.74 -17.65
N VAL A 149 4.32 11.17 -17.55
CA VAL A 149 3.37 10.68 -16.51
C VAL A 149 2.11 10.20 -17.20
N SER A 150 1.72 8.99 -16.89
CA SER A 150 0.45 8.40 -17.31
C SER A 150 -0.48 8.32 -16.11
N ASP A 151 -1.64 8.95 -16.22
CA ASP A 151 -2.66 8.89 -15.18
C ASP A 151 -3.30 7.49 -15.11
N ASN A 152 -3.71 7.10 -13.91
CA ASN A 152 -4.60 5.98 -13.71
C ASN A 152 -6.07 6.48 -13.78
N PHE A 153 -7.00 5.61 -14.23
CA PHE A 153 -8.42 5.94 -14.11
C PHE A 153 -8.78 6.04 -12.63
N SER A 154 -9.27 7.20 -12.22
CA SER A 154 -9.28 7.59 -10.81
C SER A 154 -10.58 7.27 -10.08
N LEU A 155 -11.69 7.14 -10.82
CA LEU A 155 -12.99 6.75 -10.26
C LEU A 155 -13.05 5.24 -10.07
N GLY A 156 -13.39 4.78 -8.87
CA GLY A 156 -13.49 3.36 -8.55
C GLY A 156 -14.56 3.07 -7.51
N GLY A 157 -14.84 1.79 -7.35
CA GLY A 157 -15.73 1.27 -6.33
C GLY A 157 -15.24 -0.08 -5.84
N GLU A 158 -15.51 -0.36 -4.58
CA GLU A 158 -15.19 -1.61 -3.90
C GLU A 158 -16.45 -2.13 -3.24
N PHE A 159 -16.66 -3.42 -3.32
CA PHE A 159 -17.74 -4.11 -2.64
C PHE A 159 -17.17 -5.31 -1.92
N GLU A 160 -17.38 -5.37 -0.60
CA GLU A 160 -17.00 -6.50 0.23
C GLU A 160 -18.24 -7.10 0.88
N TYR A 161 -18.49 -8.39 0.61
CA TYR A 161 -19.56 -9.14 1.25
C TYR A 161 -19.00 -9.97 2.39
N ASN A 162 -19.49 -9.74 3.61
CA ASN A 162 -19.01 -10.40 4.82
C ASN A 162 -20.00 -11.40 5.43
N GLY A 163 -20.88 -11.97 4.63
CA GLY A 163 -21.85 -12.99 5.08
C GLY A 163 -22.84 -12.43 6.10
N HIS A 164 -22.74 -12.90 7.34
CA HIS A 164 -23.60 -12.44 8.45
C HIS A 164 -23.19 -11.09 9.03
N ASP A 165 -21.93 -10.68 8.81
CA ASP A 165 -21.42 -9.43 9.29
C ASP A 165 -21.82 -8.25 8.37
N ASP A 166 -21.42 -7.04 8.75
CA ASP A 166 -21.67 -5.86 7.93
C ASP A 166 -20.84 -5.90 6.65
N SER A 167 -21.52 -5.80 5.52
CA SER A 167 -20.92 -5.69 4.19
C SER A 167 -20.59 -4.24 3.88
N GLU A 168 -19.60 -4.01 3.03
CA GLU A 168 -19.08 -2.68 2.69
C GLU A 168 -19.28 -2.37 1.21
N LEU A 169 -19.77 -1.16 0.91
CA LEU A 169 -19.77 -0.57 -0.42
C LEU A 169 -19.04 0.76 -0.38
N SER A 170 -17.96 0.87 -1.11
CA SER A 170 -17.18 2.10 -1.22
C SER A 170 -17.18 2.64 -2.64
N ILE A 171 -17.27 3.96 -2.78
CA ILE A 171 -17.05 4.70 -4.03
C ILE A 171 -15.97 5.73 -3.77
N TYR A 172 -15.00 5.84 -4.66
CA TYR A 172 -13.90 6.78 -4.49
C TYR A 172 -13.47 7.43 -5.80
N GLU A 173 -12.93 8.64 -5.66
CA GLU A 173 -12.23 9.39 -6.71
C GLU A 173 -10.81 9.68 -6.22
N ASN A 174 -9.80 9.06 -6.85
CA ASN A 174 -8.40 9.15 -6.42
C ASN A 174 -7.67 10.40 -6.94
N ASN A 175 -8.27 11.12 -7.87
CA ASN A 175 -7.69 12.33 -8.47
C ASN A 175 -8.68 13.49 -8.47
N PHE A 176 -9.34 13.70 -7.35
CA PHE A 176 -10.42 14.69 -7.22
C PHE A 176 -10.02 16.05 -7.83
N LEU A 177 -10.73 16.46 -8.89
CA LEU A 177 -10.48 17.67 -9.66
C LEU A 177 -9.05 17.78 -10.22
N GLY A 178 -8.35 16.69 -10.48
CA GLY A 178 -6.98 16.69 -11.00
C GLY A 178 -5.91 17.13 -9.99
N THR A 179 -6.27 17.16 -8.70
CA THR A 179 -5.37 17.58 -7.62
C THR A 179 -4.55 16.45 -7.02
N GLY A 180 -4.81 15.19 -7.43
CA GLY A 180 -4.20 14.00 -6.85
C GLY A 180 -4.65 13.75 -5.41
N ASN A 181 -5.79 14.28 -4.99
CA ASN A 181 -6.39 13.99 -3.69
C ASN A 181 -7.45 12.91 -3.84
N THR A 182 -7.62 12.09 -2.82
CA THR A 182 -8.64 11.05 -2.80
C THR A 182 -9.84 11.49 -1.98
N LEU A 183 -11.03 11.32 -2.53
CA LEU A 183 -12.30 11.40 -1.81
C LEU A 183 -12.95 10.01 -1.85
N LYS A 184 -13.25 9.43 -0.70
CA LYS A 184 -13.90 8.11 -0.57
C LYS A 184 -15.15 8.24 0.29
N VAL A 185 -16.23 7.62 -0.15
CA VAL A 185 -17.46 7.44 0.63
C VAL A 185 -17.69 5.95 0.77
N THR A 186 -17.93 5.52 1.98
CA THR A 186 -18.17 4.11 2.33
C THR A 186 -19.51 4.00 3.03
N ASP A 187 -20.32 3.04 2.64
CA ASP A 187 -21.57 2.67 3.27
C ASP A 187 -21.47 1.23 3.79
N TYR A 188 -21.90 1.03 5.04
CA TYR A 188 -21.93 -0.28 5.69
C TYR A 188 -23.36 -0.71 5.88
N PHE A 189 -23.66 -1.94 5.50
CA PHE A 189 -25.01 -2.48 5.51
C PHE A 189 -25.00 -3.97 5.86
N ASN A 190 -26.11 -4.43 6.42
CA ASN A 190 -26.29 -5.82 6.80
C ASN A 190 -27.53 -6.42 6.11
N PHE A 191 -27.30 -7.42 5.26
CA PHE A 191 -28.36 -8.08 4.50
C PHE A 191 -29.30 -8.92 5.40
N HIS A 192 -28.79 -9.52 6.46
CA HIS A 192 -29.62 -10.32 7.37
C HIS A 192 -30.55 -9.46 8.20
N GLU A 193 -30.08 -8.34 8.70
CA GLU A 193 -30.89 -7.39 9.43
C GLU A 193 -31.78 -6.55 8.51
N ARG A 194 -31.65 -6.70 7.18
CA ARG A 194 -32.28 -5.84 6.16
C ARG A 194 -32.07 -4.35 6.39
N ARG A 195 -30.92 -4.00 6.94
CA ARG A 195 -30.50 -2.63 7.19
C ARG A 195 -29.55 -2.18 6.11
N PHE A 196 -29.99 -1.19 5.34
CA PHE A 196 -29.15 -0.42 4.42
C PHE A 196 -28.77 0.88 5.09
N ALA A 197 -27.55 1.39 4.85
CA ALA A 197 -27.00 2.59 5.46
C ALA A 197 -27.03 2.56 7.01
N LYS A 198 -26.58 1.46 7.60
CA LYS A 198 -26.47 1.31 9.04
C LYS A 198 -25.50 2.35 9.63
N TYR A 199 -24.40 2.58 8.95
CA TYR A 199 -23.43 3.63 9.19
C TYR A 199 -22.60 3.87 7.94
N GLY A 200 -21.91 5.00 7.90
CA GLY A 200 -21.10 5.37 6.73
C GLY A 200 -19.96 6.30 7.09
N ASP A 201 -18.94 6.29 6.24
CA ASP A 201 -17.73 7.09 6.39
C ASP A 201 -17.52 7.97 5.16
N ILE A 202 -17.07 9.20 5.36
CA ILE A 202 -16.49 10.05 4.32
C ILE A 202 -15.04 10.29 4.66
N SER A 203 -14.16 9.97 3.73
CA SER A 203 -12.71 10.13 3.89
C SER A 203 -12.13 11.02 2.80
N HIS A 204 -11.30 11.97 3.18
CA HIS A 204 -10.53 12.80 2.27
C HIS A 204 -9.05 12.68 2.57
N LYS A 205 -8.26 12.34 1.54
CA LYS A 205 -6.80 12.21 1.63
C LYS A 205 -6.10 13.20 0.71
N PHE A 206 -5.30 14.08 1.29
CA PHE A 206 -4.33 14.94 0.61
C PHE A 206 -2.99 14.21 0.52
N HIS A 207 -2.54 13.89 -0.69
CA HIS A 207 -1.30 13.14 -0.88
C HIS A 207 -0.13 14.08 -0.90
N ASN A 208 0.44 14.84 -0.65
CA ASN A 208 1.52 15.83 -0.76
C ASN A 208 0.99 17.25 -0.56
N PHE A 209 0.58 17.53 0.65
CA PHE A 209 0.05 18.84 1.01
C PHE A 209 1.07 19.95 0.75
N LEU A 210 0.70 20.90 -0.08
CA LEU A 210 1.50 22.06 -0.50
C LEU A 210 2.88 21.73 -1.11
N GLY A 211 3.16 20.48 -1.49
CA GLY A 211 4.46 20.08 -2.03
C GLY A 211 5.49 19.69 -0.96
N THR A 212 5.06 19.49 0.27
CA THR A 212 5.93 19.14 1.42
C THR A 212 6.10 17.63 1.62
N PHE A 213 5.50 16.82 0.74
CA PHE A 213 5.37 15.37 0.89
C PHE A 213 4.63 14.94 2.17
N VAL A 214 3.90 15.84 2.78
CA VAL A 214 3.02 15.54 3.89
C VAL A 214 1.69 15.01 3.36
N GLU A 215 1.27 13.84 3.81
CA GLU A 215 -0.05 13.29 3.60
C GLU A 215 -0.96 13.67 4.76
N ILE A 216 -2.18 14.11 4.46
CA ILE A 216 -3.22 14.40 5.46
C ILE A 216 -4.44 13.57 5.10
N THR A 217 -4.88 12.73 6.01
CA THR A 217 -6.13 11.97 5.86
C THR A 217 -7.09 12.38 6.96
N SER A 218 -8.32 12.70 6.59
CA SER A 218 -9.41 12.98 7.52
C SER A 218 -10.60 12.12 7.16
N THR A 219 -11.13 11.39 8.13
CA THR A 219 -12.32 10.55 7.98
C THR A 219 -13.34 10.94 9.03
N LEU A 220 -14.58 11.13 8.60
CA LEU A 220 -15.74 11.33 9.46
C LEU A 220 -16.72 10.19 9.21
N GLY A 221 -17.09 9.48 10.27
CA GLY A 221 -18.07 8.41 10.24
C GLY A 221 -19.25 8.70 11.16
N TYR A 222 -20.44 8.32 10.70
CA TYR A 222 -21.67 8.45 11.48
C TYR A 222 -22.59 7.26 11.22
N GLY A 223 -23.25 6.79 12.25
CA GLY A 223 -24.20 5.69 12.20
C GLY A 223 -25.54 6.03 12.81
N ASP A 224 -26.50 5.16 12.51
CA ASP A 224 -27.86 5.24 13.06
C ASP A 224 -27.81 5.16 14.59
N ARG A 225 -28.73 5.87 15.26
CA ARG A 225 -28.94 5.89 16.72
C ARG A 225 -27.72 6.31 17.55
N GLY A 226 -26.66 6.86 16.92
CA GLY A 226 -25.45 7.28 17.63
C GLY A 226 -24.59 6.15 18.20
N ASP A 227 -24.79 4.92 17.72
CA ASP A 227 -24.00 3.75 18.13
C ASP A 227 -22.67 3.67 17.38
N TYR A 228 -22.53 4.41 16.30
CA TYR A 228 -21.30 4.59 15.56
C TYR A 228 -21.01 6.07 15.36
N PHE A 229 -19.81 6.48 15.71
CA PHE A 229 -19.25 7.80 15.40
C PHE A 229 -17.74 7.70 15.32
N LYS A 230 -17.14 8.28 14.28
CA LYS A 230 -15.71 8.21 14.04
C LYS A 230 -15.19 9.55 13.55
N VAL A 231 -14.11 10.01 14.15
CA VAL A 231 -13.27 11.09 13.63
C VAL A 231 -11.84 10.59 13.63
N HIS A 232 -11.31 10.36 12.43
CA HIS A 232 -9.94 9.91 12.26
C HIS A 232 -9.16 10.97 11.48
N ASN A 233 -8.08 11.48 12.06
CA ASN A 233 -7.17 12.43 11.43
C ASN A 233 -5.75 11.86 11.48
N LYS A 234 -5.09 11.83 10.33
CA LYS A 234 -3.72 11.36 10.19
C LYS A 234 -2.91 12.35 9.37
N ILE A 235 -1.79 12.78 9.93
CA ILE A 235 -0.78 13.58 9.24
C ILE A 235 0.49 12.74 9.21
N LEU A 236 1.09 12.57 8.04
CA LEU A 236 2.26 11.71 7.85
C LEU A 236 3.22 12.32 6.83
N ARG A 237 4.49 12.44 7.19
CA ARG A 237 5.59 12.64 6.26
C ARG A 237 6.52 11.43 6.35
N PRO A 238 6.62 10.60 5.28
CA PRO A 238 7.54 9.45 5.26
C PRO A 238 8.99 9.89 5.06
N TYR A 239 9.94 8.97 5.28
CA TYR A 239 11.31 9.15 4.80
C TYR A 239 11.33 9.14 3.27
N LEU A 240 11.94 10.17 2.67
CA LEU A 240 12.02 10.32 1.22
C LEU A 240 13.42 9.99 0.68
N LYS A 241 14.44 10.22 1.49
CA LYS A 241 15.86 10.05 1.15
C LYS A 241 16.58 9.24 2.23
N PRO A 242 17.77 8.68 1.93
CA PRO A 242 18.59 7.97 2.91
C PRO A 242 18.99 8.81 4.13
N THR A 243 19.21 10.13 3.94
CA THR A 243 19.37 11.11 5.01
C THR A 243 18.19 12.04 4.98
N ASP A 244 17.30 11.92 5.96
CA ASP A 244 16.03 12.65 5.99
C ASP A 244 15.42 12.62 7.41
N TRP A 245 14.36 13.41 7.57
CA TRP A 245 13.48 13.33 8.72
C TRP A 245 12.09 12.83 8.31
N ALA A 246 11.39 12.20 9.23
CA ALA A 246 10.03 11.72 9.03
C ALA A 246 9.23 11.96 10.31
N GLY A 247 7.92 11.95 10.22
CA GLY A 247 7.08 12.11 11.39
C GLY A 247 5.61 12.03 11.05
N GLY A 248 4.79 11.91 12.08
CA GLY A 248 3.36 11.85 11.90
C GLY A 248 2.60 12.04 13.19
N VAL A 249 1.35 12.45 13.03
CA VAL A 249 0.36 12.55 14.10
C VAL A 249 -0.87 11.78 13.66
N ASN A 250 -1.43 10.99 14.55
CA ASN A 250 -2.67 10.27 14.33
C ASN A 250 -3.60 10.53 15.51
N GLN A 251 -4.84 10.87 15.22
CA GLN A 251 -5.91 11.02 16.19
C GLN A 251 -7.08 10.18 15.72
N ASP A 252 -7.53 9.27 16.56
CA ASP A 252 -8.66 8.39 16.32
C ASP A 252 -9.66 8.52 17.49
N PHE A 253 -10.73 9.24 17.25
CA PHE A 253 -11.88 9.26 18.13
C PHE A 253 -12.95 8.34 17.54
N SER A 254 -13.34 7.31 18.29
CA SER A 254 -14.36 6.37 17.84
C SER A 254 -15.33 6.00 18.95
N ARG A 255 -16.57 5.82 18.53
CA ARG A 255 -17.65 5.18 19.29
C ARG A 255 -18.18 4.04 18.47
N SER A 256 -18.20 2.85 19.06
CA SER A 256 -18.66 1.62 18.42
C SER A 256 -19.34 0.72 19.45
N MET A 257 -20.07 -0.26 18.96
CA MET A 257 -20.55 -1.38 19.76
C MET A 257 -19.51 -2.48 19.64
N ASP A 258 -18.84 -2.83 20.75
CA ASP A 258 -17.79 -3.83 20.79
C ASP A 258 -18.29 -5.06 21.56
N ASP A 259 -18.02 -6.25 21.04
CA ASP A 259 -18.30 -7.50 21.70
C ASP A 259 -17.24 -7.80 22.75
N ILE A 260 -17.65 -7.84 24.01
CA ILE A 260 -16.76 -8.07 25.14
C ILE A 260 -16.86 -9.52 25.56
N VAL A 261 -15.90 -10.33 25.17
CA VAL A 261 -15.87 -11.78 25.40
C VAL A 261 -15.96 -12.14 26.89
N SER A 262 -15.29 -11.37 27.76
CA SER A 262 -15.32 -11.61 29.21
C SER A 262 -16.69 -11.35 29.87
N MET A 263 -17.58 -10.65 29.17
CA MET A 263 -18.90 -10.27 29.65
C MET A 263 -20.03 -10.95 28.89
N ASP A 264 -19.69 -11.68 27.82
CA ASP A 264 -20.66 -12.26 26.88
C ASP A 264 -21.75 -11.24 26.46
N SER A 265 -21.30 -10.03 26.16
CA SER A 265 -22.20 -8.92 25.83
C SER A 265 -21.57 -7.88 24.93
N THR A 266 -22.38 -7.30 24.04
CA THR A 266 -22.02 -6.16 23.21
C THR A 266 -22.28 -4.87 23.96
N ILE A 267 -21.28 -4.04 24.13
CA ILE A 267 -21.41 -2.76 24.84
C ILE A 267 -20.89 -1.60 24.00
N ARG A 268 -21.37 -0.41 24.32
CA ARG A 268 -20.82 0.81 23.72
C ARG A 268 -19.44 1.12 24.28
N VAL A 269 -18.47 1.24 23.37
CA VAL A 269 -17.11 1.70 23.69
C VAL A 269 -16.86 3.03 23.01
N THR A 270 -16.44 4.03 23.80
CA THR A 270 -16.04 5.34 23.28
C THR A 270 -14.59 5.59 23.68
N ARG A 271 -13.73 5.79 22.68
CA ARG A 271 -12.29 5.97 22.87
C ARG A 271 -11.72 7.10 22.04
N ASN A 272 -10.63 7.68 22.52
CA ASN A 272 -9.79 8.62 21.79
C ASN A 272 -8.33 8.18 21.90
N ILE A 273 -7.70 7.90 20.77
CA ILE A 273 -6.30 7.50 20.68
C ILE A 273 -5.56 8.59 19.93
N VAL A 274 -4.55 9.17 20.57
CA VAL A 274 -3.67 10.15 19.94
C VAL A 274 -2.26 9.59 19.93
N SER A 275 -1.64 9.57 18.80
CA SER A 275 -0.23 9.21 18.68
C SER A 275 0.54 10.21 17.84
N ALA A 276 1.78 10.47 18.22
CA ALA A 276 2.71 11.27 17.47
C ALA A 276 4.06 10.56 17.41
N TRP A 277 4.75 10.67 16.29
CA TRP A 277 6.08 10.13 16.16
C TRP A 277 6.95 11.07 15.31
N ALA A 278 8.25 11.04 15.58
CA ALA A 278 9.25 11.72 14.78
C ALA A 278 10.52 10.89 14.73
N GLY A 279 11.27 11.07 13.66
CA GLY A 279 12.53 10.37 13.49
C GLY A 279 13.44 11.01 12.45
N ALA A 280 14.68 10.56 12.47
CA ALA A 280 15.70 10.97 11.52
C ALA A 280 16.47 9.74 11.00
N SER A 281 16.86 9.77 9.74
CA SER A 281 17.69 8.78 9.10
C SER A 281 18.98 9.41 8.60
N PHE A 282 20.07 8.63 8.59
CA PHE A 282 21.39 9.04 8.17
C PHE A 282 22.04 7.96 7.32
N LYS A 283 22.56 8.33 6.16
CA LYS A 283 23.37 7.43 5.33
C LYS A 283 24.73 7.21 6.01
N VAL A 284 25.07 5.96 6.32
CA VAL A 284 26.25 5.63 7.15
C VAL A 284 27.32 4.84 6.41
N ALA A 285 27.01 4.29 5.23
CA ALA A 285 27.98 3.47 4.50
C ALA A 285 27.83 3.65 2.99
N PRO A 286 28.91 3.36 2.20
CA PRO A 286 28.73 3.15 0.77
C PRO A 286 27.67 2.07 0.56
N LYS A 287 26.98 2.01 -0.54
CA LYS A 287 25.86 1.09 -0.84
C LYS A 287 24.52 1.46 -0.20
N GLU A 288 24.26 2.74 0.07
CA GLU A 288 22.95 3.27 0.47
C GLU A 288 22.36 2.65 1.75
N THR A 289 23.22 2.21 2.66
CA THR A 289 22.80 1.77 3.98
C THR A 289 22.54 2.97 4.87
N SER A 290 21.40 3.00 5.52
CA SER A 290 20.99 4.07 6.42
C SER A 290 20.68 3.53 7.81
N VAL A 291 21.01 4.32 8.82
CA VAL A 291 20.57 4.13 10.21
C VAL A 291 19.52 5.17 10.51
N TYR A 292 18.50 4.81 11.25
CA TYR A 292 17.46 5.73 11.68
C TYR A 292 17.10 5.53 13.14
N PHE A 293 16.60 6.60 13.72
CA PHE A 293 16.05 6.63 15.05
C PHE A 293 14.66 7.25 15.00
N ASN A 294 13.68 6.60 15.64
CA ASN A 294 12.32 7.11 15.79
C ASN A 294 11.92 7.11 17.26
N MET A 295 11.15 8.11 17.62
CA MET A 295 10.44 8.21 18.90
C MET A 295 8.95 8.29 18.61
N ARG A 296 8.15 7.48 19.30
CA ARG A 296 6.69 7.47 19.21
C ARG A 296 6.07 7.62 20.60
N TYR A 297 5.17 8.59 20.72
CA TYR A 297 4.28 8.77 21.84
C TYR A 297 2.88 8.34 21.46
N GLU A 298 2.17 7.64 22.35
CA GLU A 298 0.77 7.28 22.19
C GLU A 298 0.03 7.48 23.50
N TYR A 299 -1.13 8.14 23.43
CA TYR A 299 -2.06 8.30 24.53
C TYR A 299 -3.40 7.69 24.14
N ARG A 300 -3.87 6.75 24.95
CA ARG A 300 -5.13 6.06 24.77
C ARG A 300 -6.05 6.40 25.93
N TYR A 301 -7.24 6.88 25.60
CA TYR A 301 -8.23 7.32 26.57
C TYR A 301 -9.60 6.72 26.23
N PHE A 302 -10.18 5.97 27.17
CA PHE A 302 -11.51 5.41 27.09
C PHE A 302 -12.47 6.28 27.91
N ILE A 303 -13.52 6.78 27.26
CA ILE A 303 -14.58 7.59 27.87
C ILE A 303 -15.65 6.64 28.43
N ASP A 304 -16.07 5.66 27.61
CA ASP A 304 -16.99 4.60 27.99
C ASP A 304 -16.38 3.25 27.58
N GLY A 305 -16.64 2.22 28.34
CA GLY A 305 -16.14 0.88 28.06
C GLY A 305 -16.52 -0.13 29.14
N PRO A 306 -16.04 -1.38 29.01
CA PRO A 306 -16.32 -2.43 29.99
C PRO A 306 -15.68 -2.14 31.34
N PHE A 307 -16.13 -2.89 32.35
CA PHE A 307 -15.43 -2.94 33.62
C PHE A 307 -13.99 -3.44 33.40
N VAL A 308 -13.02 -2.72 33.95
CA VAL A 308 -11.59 -3.00 33.78
C VAL A 308 -10.93 -3.23 35.14
N ASN A 309 -10.17 -4.31 35.23
CA ASN A 309 -9.23 -4.52 36.33
C ASN A 309 -7.89 -5.06 35.78
N ARG A 310 -6.95 -5.42 36.66
CA ARG A 310 -5.61 -5.89 36.28
C ARG A 310 -5.62 -7.15 35.40
N TRP A 311 -6.67 -7.96 35.45
CA TRP A 311 -6.74 -9.29 34.81
C TRP A 311 -7.86 -9.42 33.79
N VAL A 312 -8.80 -8.48 33.78
CA VAL A 312 -9.99 -8.53 32.94
C VAL A 312 -10.12 -7.22 32.17
N ASN A 313 -10.31 -7.31 30.87
CA ASN A 313 -10.54 -6.19 29.95
C ASN A 313 -9.44 -5.12 29.99
N ARG A 314 -8.20 -5.53 30.25
CA ARG A 314 -7.07 -4.63 30.41
C ARG A 314 -6.81 -3.75 29.18
N TYR A 315 -7.18 -4.22 27.98
CA TYR A 315 -7.07 -3.43 26.75
C TYR A 315 -7.84 -2.11 26.82
N TYR A 316 -8.94 -2.05 27.56
CA TYR A 316 -9.86 -0.91 27.62
C TYR A 316 -9.51 0.12 28.69
N HIS A 317 -8.32 0.12 29.25
CA HIS A 317 -7.91 1.13 30.22
C HIS A 317 -7.10 2.27 29.60
N ASN A 318 -7.13 3.41 30.27
CA ASN A 318 -6.32 4.57 29.87
C ASN A 318 -4.85 4.30 30.08
N ASN A 319 -4.07 4.49 29.05
CA ASN A 319 -2.62 4.37 29.15
C ASN A 319 -1.88 5.35 28.23
N THR A 320 -0.63 5.57 28.57
CA THR A 320 0.34 6.36 27.80
C THR A 320 1.52 5.47 27.49
N SER A 321 2.06 5.53 26.29
CA SER A 321 3.29 4.83 25.95
C SER A 321 4.28 5.72 25.23
N LEU A 322 5.55 5.48 25.47
CA LEU A 322 6.67 6.11 24.78
C LEU A 322 7.59 5.00 24.27
N LEU A 323 7.78 4.94 22.96
CA LEU A 323 8.58 3.92 22.29
C LEU A 323 9.70 4.59 21.50
N PHE A 324 10.85 3.95 21.53
CA PHE A 324 12.02 4.31 20.75
C PHE A 324 12.37 3.15 19.80
N THR A 325 12.76 3.49 18.59
CA THR A 325 13.21 2.51 17.59
C THR A 325 14.56 2.94 17.06
N LEU A 326 15.53 2.05 17.11
CA LEU A 326 16.79 2.18 16.40
C LEU A 326 16.81 1.14 15.29
N GLY A 327 17.07 1.56 14.07
CA GLY A 327 17.05 0.65 12.93
C GLY A 327 18.16 0.92 11.94
N VAL A 328 18.48 -0.12 11.17
CA VAL A 328 19.35 -0.06 10.00
C VAL A 328 18.63 -0.67 8.82
N TYR A 329 18.71 -0.03 7.66
CA TYR A 329 18.08 -0.54 6.45
C TYR A 329 18.92 -0.24 5.21
N ARG A 330 18.73 -1.08 4.20
CA ARG A 330 19.13 -0.89 2.81
C ARG A 330 17.97 -1.32 1.95
N GLU A 331 17.48 -0.43 1.10
CA GLU A 331 16.33 -0.68 0.25
C GLU A 331 16.63 -0.24 -1.18
N HIS A 332 16.35 -1.14 -2.09
CA HIS A 332 16.38 -0.94 -3.53
C HIS A 332 15.06 -1.43 -4.10
N PHE A 333 14.76 -1.03 -5.34
CA PHE A 333 13.54 -1.44 -6.02
C PHE A 333 13.89 -2.08 -7.36
N TYR A 334 13.19 -3.14 -7.71
CA TYR A 334 13.18 -3.63 -9.08
C TYR A 334 11.78 -3.45 -9.68
N ARG A 335 11.72 -3.21 -10.98
CA ARG A 335 10.46 -3.03 -11.68
C ARG A 335 9.95 -4.39 -12.14
N GLY A 336 8.73 -4.72 -11.74
CA GLY A 336 7.99 -5.88 -12.18
C GLY A 336 6.65 -5.49 -12.78
N ASN A 337 5.94 -6.46 -13.31
CA ASN A 337 4.56 -6.31 -13.74
C ASN A 337 3.80 -7.61 -13.47
N LEU A 338 2.47 -7.54 -13.44
CA LEU A 338 1.61 -8.70 -13.19
C LEU A 338 1.99 -9.41 -11.87
N ILE A 339 2.23 -8.64 -10.80
CA ILE A 339 2.47 -9.17 -9.45
C ILE A 339 1.20 -8.97 -8.62
N TYR A 340 0.83 -7.73 -8.32
CA TYR A 340 -0.40 -7.39 -7.61
C TYR A 340 -1.43 -6.70 -8.51
N GLY A 341 -0.99 -6.09 -9.60
CA GLY A 341 -1.82 -5.35 -10.55
C GLY A 341 -1.76 -5.91 -11.97
N PHE A 342 -2.74 -5.48 -12.79
CA PHE A 342 -2.89 -5.93 -14.17
C PHE A 342 -2.20 -4.99 -15.16
N GLY A 343 -0.94 -5.32 -15.53
CA GLY A 343 -0.19 -4.59 -16.58
C GLY A 343 0.30 -3.22 -16.16
N ARG A 344 0.28 -2.93 -14.89
CA ARG A 344 0.89 -1.77 -14.25
C ARG A 344 2.35 -2.10 -13.94
N THR A 345 3.23 -1.10 -14.02
CA THR A 345 4.59 -1.23 -13.49
C THR A 345 4.54 -1.21 -11.97
N GLU A 346 5.18 -2.19 -11.34
CA GLU A 346 5.22 -2.35 -9.90
C GLU A 346 6.67 -2.30 -9.41
N ASP A 347 6.93 -1.46 -8.41
CA ASP A 347 8.25 -1.34 -7.79
C ASP A 347 8.31 -2.25 -6.55
N ILE A 348 9.07 -3.34 -6.65
CA ILE A 348 9.19 -4.33 -5.59
C ILE A 348 10.46 -4.08 -4.79
N PRO A 349 10.34 -3.80 -3.48
CA PRO A 349 11.50 -3.53 -2.64
C PRO A 349 12.31 -4.79 -2.38
N TYR A 350 13.64 -4.69 -2.46
CA TYR A 350 14.57 -5.71 -2.02
C TYR A 350 15.70 -5.10 -1.18
N GLY A 351 16.31 -5.91 -0.33
CA GLY A 351 17.31 -5.46 0.62
C GLY A 351 17.02 -6.00 2.03
N PHE A 352 17.38 -5.26 3.05
CA PHE A 352 17.15 -5.68 4.43
C PHE A 352 16.82 -4.51 5.35
N LYS A 353 16.16 -4.85 6.47
CA LYS A 353 15.83 -3.95 7.56
C LYS A 353 16.00 -4.69 8.88
N ALA A 354 16.67 -4.08 9.85
CA ALA A 354 16.76 -4.59 11.21
C ALA A 354 16.45 -3.47 12.19
N GLU A 355 15.63 -3.75 13.20
CA GLU A 355 15.13 -2.78 14.17
C GLU A 355 15.24 -3.35 15.59
N LEU A 356 15.61 -2.48 16.53
CA LEU A 356 15.46 -2.68 17.96
C LEU A 356 14.47 -1.66 18.49
N LEU A 357 13.56 -2.11 19.32
CA LEU A 357 12.53 -1.29 19.93
C LEU A 357 12.68 -1.36 21.45
N GLY A 358 12.49 -0.25 22.12
CA GLY A 358 12.45 -0.17 23.57
C GLY A 358 11.51 0.94 24.00
N GLY A 359 10.90 0.80 25.16
CA GLY A 359 10.01 1.85 25.65
C GLY A 359 9.35 1.51 26.96
N TYR A 360 8.37 2.33 27.30
CA TYR A 360 7.65 2.22 28.56
C TYR A 360 6.18 2.59 28.35
N SER A 361 5.31 1.88 29.05
CA SER A 361 3.87 2.15 29.09
C SER A 361 3.47 2.50 30.50
N TRP A 362 2.70 3.60 30.65
CA TRP A 362 2.16 4.10 31.91
C TRP A 362 0.64 4.00 31.90
N GLY A 363 0.08 3.51 32.97
CA GLY A 363 -1.37 3.48 33.12
C GLY A 363 -1.76 2.91 34.48
N ARG A 364 -3.05 2.93 34.76
CA ARG A 364 -3.55 2.41 36.05
C ARG A 364 -3.11 0.97 36.32
N TYR A 365 -2.87 0.18 35.25
CA TYR A 365 -2.52 -1.23 35.30
C TYR A 365 -1.24 -1.57 34.53
N ASP A 366 -0.60 -0.59 33.88
CA ASP A 366 0.48 -0.76 32.90
C ASP A 366 1.66 0.17 33.22
N ASP A 367 2.34 -0.08 34.33
CA ASP A 367 3.67 0.50 34.55
C ASP A 367 4.73 -0.51 34.14
N ILE A 368 4.95 -0.67 32.83
CA ILE A 368 5.75 -1.78 32.30
C ILE A 368 6.65 -1.35 31.14
N PRO A 369 7.92 -1.76 31.18
CA PRO A 369 8.80 -1.64 30.04
C PRO A 369 8.43 -2.60 28.90
N TYR A 370 8.73 -2.15 27.67
CA TYR A 370 8.58 -2.91 26.45
C TYR A 370 9.91 -3.03 25.74
N VAL A 371 10.21 -4.21 25.21
CA VAL A 371 11.36 -4.46 24.34
C VAL A 371 10.93 -5.26 23.11
N GLY A 372 11.57 -5.01 21.98
CA GLY A 372 11.27 -5.73 20.76
C GLY A 372 12.41 -5.67 19.76
N ALA A 373 12.38 -6.61 18.83
CA ALA A 373 13.29 -6.66 17.70
C ALA A 373 12.55 -7.09 16.43
N ARG A 374 13.01 -6.61 15.29
CA ARG A 374 12.50 -7.00 13.98
C ARG A 374 13.64 -7.11 12.98
N VAL A 375 13.58 -8.14 12.13
CA VAL A 375 14.47 -8.29 10.98
C VAL A 375 13.62 -8.66 9.77
N ALA A 376 13.82 -7.97 8.66
CA ALA A 376 13.17 -8.27 7.41
C ALA A 376 14.15 -8.23 6.26
N ALA A 377 14.00 -9.12 5.28
CA ALA A 377 14.84 -9.14 4.09
C ALA A 377 14.01 -9.56 2.86
N GLY A 378 14.24 -8.86 1.75
CA GLY A 378 13.72 -9.21 0.44
C GLY A 378 14.87 -9.49 -0.51
N HIS A 379 14.76 -10.53 -1.33
CA HIS A 379 15.80 -10.90 -2.29
C HIS A 379 15.20 -11.41 -3.58
N LEU A 380 15.77 -10.94 -4.70
CA LEU A 380 15.46 -11.43 -6.03
C LEU A 380 16.38 -12.60 -6.38
N THR A 381 15.80 -13.74 -6.72
CA THR A 381 16.51 -14.95 -7.11
C THR A 381 16.21 -15.28 -8.58
N HIS A 382 16.96 -16.19 -9.19
CA HIS A 382 16.67 -16.69 -10.54
C HIS A 382 15.32 -17.46 -10.66
N LEU A 383 14.74 -17.88 -9.51
CA LEU A 383 13.43 -18.56 -9.48
C LEU A 383 12.27 -17.60 -9.15
N GLY A 384 12.55 -16.36 -8.77
CA GLY A 384 11.56 -15.38 -8.37
C GLY A 384 12.00 -14.58 -7.15
N TYR A 385 11.05 -13.96 -6.50
CA TYR A 385 11.28 -13.09 -5.33
C TYR A 385 10.91 -13.80 -4.04
N ILE A 386 11.73 -13.64 -3.02
CA ILE A 386 11.47 -14.10 -1.66
C ILE A 386 11.58 -12.93 -0.67
N TYR A 387 10.62 -12.82 0.22
CA TYR A 387 10.63 -11.91 1.35
C TYR A 387 10.39 -12.67 2.65
N ALA A 388 11.14 -12.35 3.68
CA ALA A 388 10.95 -12.89 5.03
C ALA A 388 10.98 -11.76 6.06
N ASN A 389 10.16 -11.88 7.08
CA ASN A 389 10.10 -10.95 8.22
C ASN A 389 10.00 -11.77 9.51
N ALA A 390 10.84 -11.45 10.47
CA ALA A 390 10.80 -12.00 11.81
C ALA A 390 10.73 -10.87 12.81
N GLN A 391 9.81 -10.94 13.75
CA GLN A 391 9.67 -9.94 14.80
C GLN A 391 9.29 -10.59 16.12
N CYS A 392 9.80 -10.02 17.21
CA CYS A 392 9.52 -10.44 18.56
C CYS A 392 9.39 -9.21 19.45
N GLY A 393 8.44 -9.21 20.36
CA GLY A 393 8.26 -8.13 21.32
C GLY A 393 7.65 -8.62 22.61
N SER A 394 8.06 -8.03 23.72
CA SER A 394 7.57 -8.42 25.05
C SER A 394 7.41 -7.22 25.98
N TYR A 395 6.31 -7.25 26.74
CA TYR A 395 6.15 -6.44 27.94
C TYR A 395 6.81 -7.17 29.12
N LEU A 396 7.66 -6.46 29.87
CA LEU A 396 8.42 -7.00 30.98
C LEU A 396 7.73 -6.65 32.31
N MET A 397 6.88 -7.53 32.80
CA MET A 397 5.97 -7.27 33.94
C MET A 397 6.65 -7.33 35.33
N GLY A 398 7.95 -7.17 35.42
CA GLY A 398 8.69 -7.03 36.69
C GLY A 398 8.36 -8.12 37.72
N GLU A 399 7.74 -7.77 38.84
CA GLU A 399 7.31 -8.67 39.91
C GLU A 399 6.42 -9.83 39.44
N TYR A 400 5.74 -9.65 38.31
CA TYR A 400 4.87 -10.65 37.65
C TYR A 400 5.52 -11.23 36.41
N SER A 401 6.82 -11.42 36.38
CA SER A 401 7.59 -11.86 35.19
C SER A 401 7.05 -13.14 34.51
N ARG A 402 6.40 -14.04 35.27
CA ARG A 402 5.71 -15.22 34.75
C ARG A 402 4.51 -14.88 33.82
N TYR A 403 4.07 -13.63 33.80
CA TYR A 403 3.00 -13.13 32.94
C TYR A 403 3.50 -12.16 31.86
N ASN A 404 4.82 -12.12 31.61
CA ASN A 404 5.37 -11.34 30.54
C ASN A 404 4.68 -11.73 29.22
N GLN A 405 3.92 -10.79 28.66
CA GLN A 405 3.26 -11.00 27.37
C GLN A 405 4.29 -10.85 26.25
N MET A 406 4.40 -11.88 25.46
CA MET A 406 5.34 -11.91 24.34
C MET A 406 4.63 -12.34 23.07
N ILE A 407 4.93 -11.66 21.97
CA ILE A 407 4.49 -12.05 20.65
C ILE A 407 5.73 -12.24 19.76
N THR A 408 5.78 -13.41 19.11
CA THR A 408 6.76 -13.70 18.06
C THR A 408 6.02 -13.97 16.77
N ARG A 409 6.43 -13.31 15.68
CA ARG A 409 5.83 -13.47 14.35
C ARG A 409 6.89 -13.71 13.30
N LEU A 410 6.66 -14.70 12.46
CA LEU A 410 7.44 -15.02 11.29
C LEU A 410 6.51 -14.99 10.08
N ASP A 411 6.87 -14.24 9.04
CA ASP A 411 6.12 -14.16 7.78
C ASP A 411 7.06 -14.41 6.61
N MET A 412 6.57 -15.11 5.60
CA MET A 412 7.26 -15.34 4.34
C MET A 412 6.31 -15.08 3.17
N LEU A 413 6.82 -14.42 2.15
CA LEU A 413 6.20 -14.28 0.85
C LEU A 413 7.19 -14.75 -0.22
N TYR A 414 6.73 -15.62 -1.09
CA TYR A 414 7.46 -16.00 -2.29
C TYR A 414 6.56 -15.87 -3.50
N PHE A 415 7.10 -15.41 -4.63
CA PHE A 415 6.44 -15.55 -5.91
C PHE A 415 7.45 -15.84 -7.03
N THR A 416 7.01 -16.64 -7.99
CA THR A 416 7.83 -17.04 -9.13
C THR A 416 8.04 -15.89 -10.11
N ASN A 417 9.04 -16.01 -10.97
CA ASN A 417 9.09 -15.25 -12.21
C ASN A 417 7.83 -15.50 -13.03
N LEU A 418 7.47 -14.59 -13.90
CA LEU A 418 6.32 -14.74 -14.77
C LEU A 418 6.60 -15.85 -15.80
N LEU A 419 5.77 -16.87 -15.79
CA LEU A 419 5.90 -18.04 -16.69
C LEU A 419 5.01 -17.83 -17.91
N PRO A 420 5.60 -17.56 -19.09
CA PRO A 420 4.83 -17.41 -20.30
C PRO A 420 4.28 -18.77 -20.78
N LEU A 421 2.97 -18.82 -21.00
CA LEU A 421 2.28 -19.99 -21.51
C LEU A 421 1.87 -19.79 -22.98
N LYS A 422 1.37 -20.86 -23.62
CA LYS A 422 0.86 -20.78 -24.98
C LYS A 422 -0.31 -19.80 -25.11
N ARG A 423 -0.51 -19.23 -26.31
CA ARG A 423 -1.61 -18.29 -26.64
C ARG A 423 -1.62 -17.00 -25.86
N GLY A 424 -0.48 -16.55 -25.30
CA GLY A 424 -0.35 -15.27 -24.60
C GLY A 424 -0.84 -15.27 -23.14
N TYR A 425 -1.15 -16.43 -22.59
CA TYR A 425 -1.38 -16.56 -21.16
C TYR A 425 -0.05 -16.49 -20.41
N ASN A 426 -0.10 -15.94 -19.20
CA ASN A 426 1.03 -15.92 -18.28
C ASN A 426 0.58 -16.48 -16.93
N LEU A 427 1.47 -17.16 -16.24
CA LEU A 427 1.20 -17.77 -14.94
C LEU A 427 2.22 -17.27 -13.92
N ARG A 428 1.74 -17.00 -12.71
CA ARG A 428 2.58 -16.72 -11.55
C ARG A 428 2.06 -17.51 -10.36
N GLN A 429 2.98 -18.12 -9.63
CA GLN A 429 2.69 -18.82 -8.40
C GLN A 429 3.12 -17.97 -7.23
N PHE A 430 2.24 -17.81 -6.25
CA PHE A 430 2.52 -17.16 -4.95
C PHE A 430 2.47 -18.21 -3.84
N LEU A 431 3.26 -17.99 -2.82
CA LEU A 431 3.22 -18.74 -1.58
C LEU A 431 3.38 -17.74 -0.42
N ARG A 432 2.37 -17.69 0.43
CA ARG A 432 2.44 -16.96 1.69
C ARG A 432 2.44 -17.95 2.83
N ALA A 433 3.27 -17.74 3.82
CA ALA A 433 3.29 -18.54 5.03
C ALA A 433 3.57 -17.64 6.22
N GLY A 434 2.97 -17.96 7.35
CA GLY A 434 3.20 -17.18 8.56
C GLY A 434 2.89 -17.97 9.82
N VAL A 435 3.62 -17.63 10.87
CA VAL A 435 3.44 -18.14 12.23
C VAL A 435 3.43 -16.97 13.19
N THR A 436 2.44 -16.92 14.05
CA THR A 436 2.40 -15.97 15.16
C THR A 436 2.18 -16.76 16.45
N ILE A 437 3.04 -16.56 17.41
CA ILE A 437 3.00 -17.23 18.73
C ILE A 437 2.90 -16.15 19.79
N GLY A 438 1.85 -16.20 20.59
CA GLY A 438 1.68 -15.38 21.78
C GLY A 438 1.92 -16.21 23.04
N ALA A 439 2.81 -15.76 23.87
CA ALA A 439 3.04 -16.35 25.19
C ALA A 439 2.46 -15.45 26.26
N ASN A 440 1.84 -16.05 27.27
CA ASN A 440 1.20 -15.37 28.41
C ASN A 440 0.16 -14.31 27.98
N MET A 441 -0.52 -14.55 26.85
CA MET A 441 -1.60 -13.70 26.39
C MET A 441 -2.81 -13.78 27.32
N MET A 442 -3.42 -12.64 27.59
CA MET A 442 -4.66 -12.59 28.36
C MET A 442 -5.84 -12.88 27.44
N ILE A 443 -6.45 -14.05 27.60
CA ILE A 443 -7.62 -14.44 26.80
C ILE A 443 -8.79 -13.53 27.18
N GLY A 444 -9.49 -13.01 26.20
CA GLY A 444 -10.70 -12.19 26.41
C GLY A 444 -10.51 -10.68 26.35
N ASP A 445 -9.30 -10.17 26.23
CA ASP A 445 -9.01 -8.72 26.27
C ASP A 445 -8.74 -8.05 24.91
N GLY A 446 -9.30 -8.58 23.81
CA GLY A 446 -8.97 -8.09 22.45
C GLY A 446 -7.54 -8.44 22.02
N GLN A 447 -6.86 -9.31 22.76
CA GLN A 447 -5.52 -9.82 22.46
C GLN A 447 -5.54 -11.18 21.78
N ASN A 448 -6.73 -11.73 21.57
CA ASN A 448 -6.88 -13.01 20.88
C ASN A 448 -6.46 -12.90 19.42
N MET A 449 -5.76 -13.94 18.94
CA MET A 449 -5.47 -14.06 17.53
C MET A 449 -6.66 -14.70 16.84
N THR A 450 -7.22 -13.97 15.89
CA THR A 450 -8.29 -14.46 15.00
C THR A 450 -7.70 -14.70 13.60
N PHE A 451 -8.46 -15.36 12.74
CA PHE A 451 -8.14 -15.48 11.32
C PHE A 451 -8.69 -14.33 10.46
N ASP A 452 -9.14 -13.24 11.10
CA ASP A 452 -9.65 -12.05 10.42
C ASP A 452 -8.53 -11.08 9.99
N GLY A 453 -8.87 -10.09 9.19
CA GLY A 453 -7.94 -9.08 8.69
C GLY A 453 -6.99 -9.61 7.62
N ASP A 454 -5.73 -9.23 7.66
CA ASP A 454 -4.69 -9.59 6.66
C ASP A 454 -4.46 -11.09 6.49
N TYR A 455 -5.01 -11.91 7.40
CA TYR A 455 -4.87 -13.37 7.45
C TYR A 455 -6.18 -14.09 7.18
N LYS A 456 -7.22 -13.34 6.80
CA LYS A 456 -8.52 -13.86 6.45
C LYS A 456 -8.36 -14.93 5.36
N LEU A 457 -8.84 -16.12 5.61
CA LEU A 457 -9.10 -17.08 4.55
C LEU A 457 -10.20 -16.46 3.68
N ARG A 458 -9.94 -16.27 2.40
CA ARG A 458 -10.96 -15.73 1.51
C ARG A 458 -12.24 -16.54 1.65
N ASP A 459 -13.36 -15.85 1.80
CA ASP A 459 -14.72 -16.40 1.86
C ASP A 459 -15.09 -17.24 3.10
N ILE A 460 -14.27 -17.20 4.16
CA ILE A 460 -14.58 -17.87 5.42
C ILE A 460 -14.45 -16.87 6.57
N SER A 461 -15.56 -16.52 7.21
CA SER A 461 -15.54 -15.81 8.49
C SER A 461 -15.18 -16.81 9.60
N MET A 462 -14.05 -16.61 10.25
CA MET A 462 -13.57 -17.42 11.37
C MET A 462 -13.32 -16.56 12.61
N GLY A 463 -14.09 -15.48 12.79
CA GLY A 463 -13.99 -14.57 13.94
C GLY A 463 -14.17 -15.27 15.30
N ASP A 464 -14.90 -16.37 15.32
CA ASP A 464 -15.16 -17.16 16.54
C ASP A 464 -13.98 -18.07 16.94
N ILE A 465 -13.00 -18.26 16.05
CA ILE A 465 -11.82 -19.08 16.37
C ILE A 465 -10.75 -18.17 16.94
N VAL A 466 -10.59 -18.25 18.25
CA VAL A 466 -9.60 -17.47 18.99
C VAL A 466 -8.49 -18.37 19.56
N GLY A 467 -7.27 -17.85 19.58
CA GLY A 467 -6.13 -18.60 20.09
C GLY A 467 -4.95 -17.69 20.42
N THR A 468 -3.93 -18.30 20.99
CA THR A 468 -2.64 -17.62 21.27
C THR A 468 -1.55 -17.98 20.26
N THR A 469 -1.84 -18.92 19.38
CA THR A 469 -0.93 -19.33 18.30
C THR A 469 -1.72 -19.46 17.00
N ARG A 470 -1.18 -18.86 15.94
CA ARG A 470 -1.75 -18.95 14.60
C ARG A 470 -0.66 -19.31 13.59
N MET A 471 -0.98 -20.23 12.71
CA MET A 471 -0.13 -20.61 11.58
C MET A 471 -0.99 -20.73 10.32
N PHE A 472 -0.44 -20.28 9.20
CA PHE A 472 -1.09 -20.43 7.90
C PHE A 472 -0.06 -20.68 6.80
N ILE A 473 -0.50 -21.37 5.75
CA ILE A 473 0.19 -21.52 4.46
C ILE A 473 -0.86 -21.30 3.39
N SER A 474 -0.63 -20.35 2.50
CA SER A 474 -1.57 -19.96 1.43
C SER A 474 -0.84 -19.98 0.08
N PRO A 475 -0.93 -21.08 -0.69
CA PRO A 475 -0.53 -21.08 -2.08
C PRO A 475 -1.62 -20.42 -2.93
N GLU A 476 -1.21 -19.61 -3.91
CA GLU A 476 -2.11 -18.93 -4.85
C GLU A 476 -1.51 -19.03 -6.26
N THR A 477 -2.31 -19.50 -7.21
CA THR A 477 -1.92 -19.55 -8.61
C THR A 477 -2.72 -18.53 -9.39
N VAL A 478 -2.04 -17.56 -10.00
CA VAL A 478 -2.68 -16.54 -10.83
C VAL A 478 -2.38 -16.80 -12.30
N LEU A 479 -3.44 -16.98 -13.09
CA LEU A 479 -3.37 -17.14 -14.54
C LEU A 479 -3.82 -15.83 -15.20
N PHE A 480 -2.88 -15.09 -15.75
CA PHE A 480 -3.17 -13.85 -16.47
C PHE A 480 -3.61 -14.18 -17.89
N SER A 481 -4.85 -13.82 -18.23
CA SER A 481 -5.38 -14.03 -19.57
C SER A 481 -4.92 -12.91 -20.53
N PRO A 482 -4.80 -13.19 -21.83
CA PRO A 482 -4.56 -12.15 -22.82
C PRO A 482 -5.83 -11.35 -23.13
N TRP A 483 -6.96 -11.70 -22.55
CA TRP A 483 -8.25 -11.11 -22.87
C TRP A 483 -8.46 -9.77 -22.20
N HIS A 484 -9.09 -8.88 -22.94
CA HIS A 484 -9.53 -7.57 -22.45
C HIS A 484 -10.99 -7.40 -22.84
N ILE A 485 -11.81 -7.09 -21.86
CA ILE A 485 -13.21 -6.72 -22.08
C ILE A 485 -13.35 -5.28 -21.65
N LEU A 486 -13.69 -4.39 -22.58
CA LEU A 486 -13.84 -2.94 -22.33
C LEU A 486 -12.60 -2.28 -21.68
N GLY A 487 -11.40 -2.78 -21.96
CA GLY A 487 -10.15 -2.29 -21.37
C GLY A 487 -9.76 -2.94 -20.04
N PHE A 488 -10.63 -3.77 -19.46
CA PHE A 488 -10.32 -4.54 -18.25
C PHE A 488 -9.65 -5.88 -18.59
N ARG A 489 -8.63 -6.25 -17.86
CA ARG A 489 -7.98 -7.56 -17.93
C ARG A 489 -8.60 -8.51 -16.92
N PHE A 490 -8.48 -9.80 -17.21
CA PHE A 490 -8.98 -10.87 -16.35
C PHE A 490 -7.85 -11.82 -15.92
N SER A 491 -7.88 -12.19 -14.65
CA SER A 491 -7.09 -13.29 -14.10
C SER A 491 -7.99 -14.32 -13.44
#